data_56586145d77295356739d770cd38e499
#
_entry.id   56586145d77295356739d770cd38e499
#
_cell.length_a   1.000
_cell.length_b   1.000
_cell.length_c   1.000
_cell.angle_alpha   90.00
_cell.angle_beta   90.00
_cell.angle_gamma   90.00
#
_symmetry.space_group_name_H-M   'P 1'
#
loop_
_entity.id
_entity.type
_entity.pdbx_description
1 polymer ?
#
loop_
_entity_poly.entity_id
_entity_poly.type
_entity_poly.pdbx_seq_one_letter_code
_entity_poly.pdbx_strand_id
1 'polypeptide(L)'
;MEENKDRSYSRREVLKNAGLGLGAAVSAGTLAGAAAPLSVSAKGVPALSRQQTVTLRVVGQLDQNTQKLTALFEKMHPDIKLTYINVQAPDWDSLFIKLLTMIAAGQAPDVISVATEGVLQFAARNLVVPLDDYVKRDKAKMAEFFADVHPTLVESMMYKGSLYELPTDFNAVSMYYDPALFAEAGFGRPADNWTKDDFYKIAKAITKKKGSQTTTFGYDWVVRLWGSWDTWIDANGGDFLQFGRYPGGEWLWNTFYKDDPQAKGRGGGIHWGSPTANMPSNVEALQFNLDLIKEGIAPVPTVTGGAALQGIFASKQLGMTPGGGFWAGGLHNAGLKPNQFDVQFWPTWKTPRTHLGTGTKMIMKSSHYKDAAWEYLKFYASKPAMTLALEGNPTAPTRRSMMTAERYAVTGPKHWQVFYDALDRGGTRAMPAPTYYNALNNVMVKYTTLATGGSATAKQALDGMQQELERLYATSIK
;
A
#
# COMPACT_ATOMS: atom_id res chain seq x y z
N MET A 1 -20.15 44.94 -13.29
CA MET A 1 -19.67 44.07 -14.35
C MET A 1 -18.20 44.36 -14.56
N GLU A 2 -17.33 43.66 -13.89
CA GLU A 2 -15.88 43.71 -14.13
C GLU A 2 -15.40 42.29 -14.44
N GLU A 3 -14.81 42.19 -15.61
CA GLU A 3 -14.22 40.95 -16.13
C GLU A 3 -12.97 40.58 -15.32
N ASN A 4 -12.99 39.40 -14.72
CA ASN A 4 -11.80 38.80 -14.07
C ASN A 4 -11.03 38.01 -15.14
N LYS A 5 -9.92 38.56 -15.62
CA LYS A 5 -9.00 37.92 -16.56
C LYS A 5 -8.08 36.96 -15.79
N ASP A 6 -8.22 35.67 -16.06
CA ASP A 6 -7.25 34.63 -15.68
C ASP A 6 -5.84 34.97 -16.22
N ARG A 7 -4.89 35.19 -15.31
CA ARG A 7 -3.47 35.28 -15.63
C ARG A 7 -2.81 33.93 -15.38
N SER A 8 -2.53 33.23 -16.47
CA SER A 8 -1.62 32.08 -16.43
C SER A 8 -0.16 32.56 -16.29
N TYR A 9 0.49 32.16 -15.21
CA TYR A 9 1.92 32.45 -15.02
C TYR A 9 2.78 31.43 -15.75
N SER A 10 3.80 31.91 -16.50
CA SER A 10 4.76 31.04 -17.18
C SER A 10 5.82 30.51 -16.19
N ARG A 11 6.36 29.31 -16.47
CA ARG A 11 7.43 28.66 -15.66
C ARG A 11 8.65 29.58 -15.37
N ARG A 12 8.86 30.62 -16.17
CA ARG A 12 9.96 31.57 -16.04
C ARG A 12 9.72 32.64 -14.99
N GLU A 13 8.48 32.97 -14.68
CA GLU A 13 8.12 33.96 -13.67
C GLU A 13 8.13 33.39 -12.25
N VAL A 14 7.85 32.09 -12.09
CA VAL A 14 7.93 31.42 -10.79
C VAL A 14 9.36 31.31 -10.29
N LEU A 15 10.36 31.22 -11.18
CA LEU A 15 11.78 31.12 -10.81
C LEU A 15 12.43 32.47 -10.48
N LYS A 16 11.85 33.61 -10.86
CA LYS A 16 12.38 34.92 -10.52
C LYS A 16 12.03 35.43 -9.13
N ASN A 17 10.96 34.93 -8.53
CA ASN A 17 10.50 35.39 -7.21
C ASN A 17 11.06 34.58 -6.02
N ALA A 18 11.89 33.58 -6.27
CA ALA A 18 12.53 32.75 -5.22
C ALA A 18 13.96 33.14 -4.89
N GLY A 19 14.47 34.23 -5.47
CA GLY A 19 15.86 34.62 -5.30
C GLY A 19 16.06 36.06 -4.85
N LEU A 20 15.78 36.36 -3.59
CA LEU A 20 16.33 37.54 -2.92
C LEU A 20 16.34 37.37 -1.39
N GLY A 21 17.54 37.28 -0.83
CA GLY A 21 17.78 37.51 0.60
C GLY A 21 18.67 36.49 1.30
N LEU A 22 19.96 36.71 1.29
CA LEU A 22 20.81 36.92 2.47
C LEU A 22 22.27 36.71 2.10
N GLY A 23 22.95 37.84 1.85
CA GLY A 23 24.39 37.91 1.93
C GLY A 23 24.80 38.20 3.37
N ALA A 24 25.74 37.44 3.91
CA ALA A 24 26.49 37.79 5.09
C ALA A 24 27.96 37.46 4.88
N ALA A 25 28.78 38.48 5.08
CA ALA A 25 30.21 38.50 4.86
C ALA A 25 30.96 37.62 5.89
N VAL A 26 31.99 36.93 5.39
CA VAL A 26 33.02 36.32 6.25
C VAL A 26 34.27 37.14 6.15
N SER A 27 34.69 37.75 7.25
CA SER A 27 35.97 38.41 7.40
C SER A 27 37.07 37.43 7.81
N ALA A 28 38.11 37.37 7.03
CA ALA A 28 39.33 36.61 7.35
C ALA A 28 40.19 37.41 8.37
N GLY A 29 40.57 36.72 9.45
CA GLY A 29 41.57 37.23 10.41
C GLY A 29 42.70 36.23 10.53
N THR A 30 43.86 36.58 9.98
CA THR A 30 45.12 35.87 10.18
C THR A 30 45.80 36.36 11.47
N LEU A 31 46.23 35.47 12.34
CA LEU A 31 47.30 35.73 13.32
C LEU A 31 48.21 34.50 13.43
N ALA A 32 49.45 34.73 13.05
CA ALA A 32 50.56 33.81 13.28
C ALA A 32 51.13 34.01 14.70
N GLY A 33 51.45 32.94 15.38
CA GLY A 33 52.15 32.93 16.64
C GLY A 33 52.87 31.61 16.88
N ALA A 34 54.20 31.64 16.80
CA ALA A 34 55.06 30.51 17.04
C ALA A 34 55.21 30.22 18.53
N ALA A 35 55.28 28.97 18.94
CA ALA A 35 55.90 28.51 20.18
C ALA A 35 56.28 27.03 20.09
N ALA A 36 57.43 26.71 20.65
CA ALA A 36 58.22 25.47 20.61
C ALA A 36 57.65 24.31 21.41
N PRO A 37 58.23 23.08 21.25
CA PRO A 37 57.61 21.84 21.71
C PRO A 37 58.01 21.50 23.16
N LEU A 38 57.04 21.05 23.93
CA LEU A 38 57.28 20.30 25.15
C LEU A 38 56.78 18.82 24.96
N SER A 39 57.73 17.93 24.85
CA SER A 39 57.49 16.50 24.85
C SER A 39 57.14 16.01 26.26
N VAL A 40 55.90 15.54 26.45
CA VAL A 40 55.55 14.72 27.63
C VAL A 40 54.97 13.44 27.10
N SER A 41 55.74 12.35 27.21
CA SER A 41 55.31 10.99 26.97
C SER A 41 54.37 10.55 28.10
N ALA A 42 53.08 10.58 27.87
CA ALA A 42 52.11 9.87 28.67
C ALA A 42 51.60 8.67 27.84
N LYS A 43 51.92 7.47 28.29
CA LYS A 43 51.29 6.23 27.80
C LYS A 43 49.78 6.33 28.08
N GLY A 44 49.06 6.87 27.11
CA GLY A 44 47.61 6.94 27.17
C GLY A 44 47.02 5.56 26.93
N VAL A 45 46.15 5.13 27.84
CA VAL A 45 45.15 4.10 27.64
C VAL A 45 44.46 4.37 26.29
N PRO A 46 44.28 3.37 25.41
CA PRO A 46 43.56 3.59 24.18
C PRO A 46 42.16 4.14 24.51
N ALA A 47 41.89 5.37 24.14
CA ALA A 47 40.52 5.89 24.17
C ALA A 47 39.68 4.93 23.34
N LEU A 48 38.69 4.31 23.97
CA LEU A 48 37.60 3.60 23.29
C LEU A 48 37.09 4.61 22.21
N SER A 49 37.32 4.29 20.94
CA SER A 49 36.77 5.09 19.83
C SER A 49 35.29 5.24 20.12
N ARG A 50 34.82 6.49 20.36
CA ARG A 50 33.40 6.78 20.42
C ARG A 50 32.83 6.29 19.12
N GLN A 51 32.04 5.21 19.15
CA GLN A 51 31.31 4.71 18.01
C GLN A 51 30.44 5.85 17.51
N GLN A 52 30.70 6.29 16.27
CA GLN A 52 30.06 7.47 15.72
C GLN A 52 28.56 7.19 15.57
N THR A 53 27.74 7.93 16.31
CA THR A 53 26.27 7.76 16.23
C THR A 53 25.80 8.11 14.83
N VAL A 54 25.08 7.20 14.19
CA VAL A 54 24.45 7.37 12.90
C VAL A 54 23.03 7.89 13.10
N THR A 55 22.62 8.89 12.34
CA THR A 55 21.22 9.36 12.29
C THR A 55 20.60 8.98 10.96
N LEU A 56 19.59 8.09 10.99
CA LEU A 56 18.82 7.71 9.82
C LEU A 56 17.63 8.66 9.63
N ARG A 57 17.46 9.18 8.42
CA ARG A 57 16.31 9.97 7.98
C ARG A 57 15.27 9.03 7.38
N VAL A 58 14.13 8.86 8.05
CA VAL A 58 13.08 7.90 7.70
C VAL A 58 11.80 8.64 7.32
N VAL A 59 11.19 8.29 6.18
CA VAL A 59 9.85 8.80 5.84
C VAL A 59 8.79 8.12 6.71
N GLY A 60 7.98 8.93 7.37
CA GLY A 60 6.89 8.48 8.23
C GLY A 60 6.33 9.59 9.09
N GLN A 61 5.20 9.32 9.74
CA GLN A 61 4.61 10.22 10.73
C GLN A 61 5.15 9.90 12.12
N LEU A 62 5.42 10.92 12.92
CA LEU A 62 5.80 10.73 14.32
C LEU A 62 4.53 10.74 15.20
N ASP A 63 3.73 9.69 15.07
CA ASP A 63 2.60 9.41 15.94
C ASP A 63 3.02 8.64 17.21
N GLN A 64 2.07 8.31 18.08
CA GLN A 64 2.35 7.63 19.33
C GLN A 64 2.97 6.23 19.14
N ASN A 65 2.52 5.47 18.13
CA ASN A 65 3.05 4.14 17.84
C ASN A 65 4.49 4.25 17.33
N THR A 66 4.75 5.18 16.44
CA THR A 66 6.09 5.47 15.91
C THR A 66 7.04 5.95 17.01
N GLN A 67 6.58 6.75 17.98
CA GLN A 67 7.40 7.15 19.13
C GLN A 67 7.81 5.96 19.99
N LYS A 68 6.87 5.06 20.33
CA LYS A 68 7.15 3.83 21.08
C LYS A 68 8.14 2.94 20.34
N LEU A 69 7.94 2.79 19.02
CA LEU A 69 8.79 2.00 18.13
C LEU A 69 10.22 2.57 18.07
N THR A 70 10.35 3.89 17.94
CA THR A 70 11.63 4.60 17.93
C THR A 70 12.39 4.37 19.23
N ALA A 71 11.72 4.56 20.37
CA ALA A 71 12.33 4.34 21.68
C ALA A 71 12.85 2.89 21.86
N LEU A 72 12.07 1.91 21.38
CA LEU A 72 12.51 0.51 21.43
C LEU A 72 13.70 0.26 20.50
N PHE A 73 13.68 0.77 19.26
CA PHE A 73 14.78 0.62 18.31
C PHE A 73 16.07 1.23 18.85
N GLU A 74 16.04 2.48 19.31
CA GLU A 74 17.22 3.19 19.82
C GLU A 74 17.77 2.59 21.12
N LYS A 75 16.91 1.92 21.91
CA LYS A 75 17.37 1.13 23.05
C LYS A 75 18.14 -0.13 22.62
N MET A 76 17.72 -0.78 21.52
CA MET A 76 18.38 -1.97 20.99
C MET A 76 19.64 -1.62 20.17
N HIS A 77 19.67 -0.45 19.55
CA HIS A 77 20.73 0.06 18.68
C HIS A 77 21.13 1.47 19.14
N PRO A 78 21.87 1.61 20.26
CA PRO A 78 22.17 2.91 20.86
C PRO A 78 23.06 3.81 19.98
N ASP A 79 23.74 3.23 19.02
CA ASP A 79 24.56 3.88 17.99
C ASP A 79 23.77 4.38 16.76
N ILE A 80 22.46 4.07 16.68
CA ILE A 80 21.60 4.51 15.57
C ILE A 80 20.43 5.34 16.12
N LYS A 81 20.28 6.56 15.60
CA LYS A 81 19.14 7.45 15.89
C LYS A 81 18.22 7.56 14.70
N LEU A 82 16.92 7.76 14.95
CA LEU A 82 15.92 7.95 13.90
C LEU A 82 15.43 9.39 13.88
N THR A 83 15.37 9.98 12.69
CA THR A 83 14.70 11.27 12.44
C THR A 83 13.65 11.08 11.36
N TYR A 84 12.41 11.46 11.67
CA TYR A 84 11.29 11.29 10.76
C TYR A 84 11.07 12.50 9.87
N ILE A 85 10.87 12.23 8.58
CA ILE A 85 10.45 13.20 7.57
C ILE A 85 8.97 12.97 7.32
N ASN A 86 8.14 13.91 7.81
CA ASN A 86 6.69 13.81 7.63
C ASN A 86 6.29 14.32 6.24
N VAL A 87 6.00 13.40 5.33
CA VAL A 87 5.51 13.70 3.99
C VAL A 87 4.00 13.48 3.97
N GLN A 88 3.23 14.55 4.16
CA GLN A 88 1.76 14.47 4.11
C GLN A 88 1.29 14.19 2.68
N ALA A 89 0.48 13.14 2.52
CA ALA A 89 -0.15 12.76 1.25
C ALA A 89 -1.49 12.07 1.53
N PRO A 90 -2.54 12.32 0.73
CA PRO A 90 -3.86 11.70 0.93
C PRO A 90 -3.89 10.23 0.48
N ASP A 91 -2.95 9.83 -0.38
CA ASP A 91 -2.85 8.51 -0.99
C ASP A 91 -1.39 8.18 -1.39
N TRP A 92 -1.16 6.93 -1.79
CA TRP A 92 0.15 6.45 -2.22
C TRP A 92 0.66 7.18 -3.47
N ASP A 93 -0.20 7.47 -4.45
CA ASP A 93 0.17 8.17 -5.68
C ASP A 93 0.79 9.54 -5.39
N SER A 94 0.10 10.32 -4.57
CA SER A 94 0.57 11.63 -4.12
C SER A 94 1.86 11.54 -3.30
N LEU A 95 1.99 10.52 -2.46
CA LEU A 95 3.21 10.26 -1.69
C LEU A 95 4.39 9.98 -2.62
N PHE A 96 4.22 9.10 -3.62
CA PHE A 96 5.31 8.74 -4.55
C PHE A 96 5.77 9.92 -5.39
N ILE A 97 4.84 10.77 -5.86
CA ILE A 97 5.19 12.00 -6.58
C ILE A 97 6.06 12.92 -5.70
N LYS A 98 5.68 13.12 -4.43
CA LYS A 98 6.45 13.93 -3.47
C LYS A 98 7.82 13.33 -3.20
N LEU A 99 7.91 12.02 -2.96
CA LEU A 99 9.18 11.32 -2.76
C LEU A 99 10.11 11.43 -3.97
N LEU A 100 9.61 11.19 -5.17
CA LEU A 100 10.39 11.33 -6.41
C LEU A 100 10.87 12.77 -6.61
N THR A 101 10.06 13.77 -6.25
CA THR A 101 10.44 15.18 -6.30
C THR A 101 11.56 15.50 -5.28
N MET A 102 11.45 15.00 -4.05
CA MET A 102 12.49 15.15 -3.03
C MET A 102 13.82 14.50 -3.46
N ILE A 103 13.75 13.31 -4.04
CA ILE A 103 14.92 12.58 -4.55
C ILE A 103 15.59 13.40 -5.67
N ALA A 104 14.81 13.90 -6.63
CA ALA A 104 15.30 14.71 -7.73
C ALA A 104 15.93 16.05 -7.26
N ALA A 105 15.47 16.60 -6.12
CA ALA A 105 16.02 17.78 -5.49
C ALA A 105 17.27 17.50 -4.62
N GLY A 106 17.79 16.26 -4.60
CA GLY A 106 18.94 15.88 -3.76
C GLY A 106 18.61 15.79 -2.26
N GLN A 107 17.34 15.73 -1.89
CA GLN A 107 16.86 15.65 -0.50
C GLN A 107 16.40 14.24 -0.11
N ALA A 108 16.91 13.22 -0.79
CA ALA A 108 16.54 11.84 -0.53
C ALA A 108 16.73 11.49 0.96
N PRO A 109 15.75 10.80 1.59
CA PRO A 109 15.91 10.20 2.92
C PRO A 109 16.82 8.98 2.86
N ASP A 110 17.09 8.31 4.00
CA ASP A 110 17.80 7.02 4.03
C ASP A 110 16.83 5.85 3.82
N VAL A 111 15.63 5.97 4.38
CA VAL A 111 14.58 4.95 4.32
C VAL A 111 13.25 5.60 3.92
N ILE A 112 12.57 5.02 2.95
CA ILE A 112 11.22 5.42 2.52
C ILE A 112 10.19 4.36 2.89
N SER A 113 8.93 4.78 3.04
CA SER A 113 7.78 3.88 3.12
C SER A 113 7.16 3.74 1.75
N VAL A 114 6.98 2.50 1.30
CA VAL A 114 6.39 2.19 0.00
C VAL A 114 5.38 1.04 0.19
N ALA A 115 4.35 1.02 -0.62
CA ALA A 115 3.43 -0.11 -0.75
C ALA A 115 3.61 -0.75 -2.12
N THR A 116 2.91 -1.85 -2.36
CA THR A 116 2.93 -2.62 -3.63
C THR A 116 2.92 -1.71 -4.86
N GLU A 117 2.13 -0.64 -4.81
CA GLU A 117 1.95 0.35 -5.87
C GLU A 117 3.26 1.03 -6.32
N GLY A 118 4.22 1.14 -5.42
CA GLY A 118 5.48 1.83 -5.67
C GLY A 118 6.68 0.93 -5.89
N VAL A 119 6.66 -0.33 -5.47
CA VAL A 119 7.84 -1.23 -5.48
C VAL A 119 8.55 -1.22 -6.83
N LEU A 120 7.80 -1.50 -7.92
CA LEU A 120 8.37 -1.54 -9.25
C LEU A 120 8.83 -0.15 -9.74
N GLN A 121 8.15 0.93 -9.31
CA GLN A 121 8.52 2.28 -9.70
C GLN A 121 9.90 2.69 -9.18
N PHE A 122 10.17 2.40 -7.91
CA PHE A 122 11.44 2.77 -7.27
C PHE A 122 12.56 1.81 -7.66
N ALA A 123 12.29 0.49 -7.73
CA ALA A 123 13.27 -0.51 -8.11
C ALA A 123 13.73 -0.36 -9.58
N ALA A 124 12.81 -0.17 -10.52
CA ALA A 124 13.13 -0.02 -11.93
C ALA A 124 13.95 1.25 -12.23
N ARG A 125 13.76 2.31 -11.45
CA ARG A 125 14.56 3.55 -11.54
C ARG A 125 15.90 3.46 -10.81
N ASN A 126 16.22 2.29 -10.23
CA ASN A 126 17.47 2.05 -9.50
C ASN A 126 17.68 3.04 -8.32
N LEU A 127 16.58 3.45 -7.67
CA LEU A 127 16.59 4.41 -6.56
C LEU A 127 16.77 3.74 -5.18
N VAL A 128 16.52 2.42 -5.11
CA VAL A 128 16.51 1.63 -3.88
C VAL A 128 17.47 0.46 -3.96
N VAL A 129 17.82 -0.11 -2.82
CA VAL A 129 18.82 -1.19 -2.67
C VAL A 129 18.09 -2.53 -2.69
N PRO A 130 18.53 -3.52 -3.50
CA PRO A 130 18.08 -4.91 -3.35
C PRO A 130 18.57 -5.47 -2.01
N LEU A 131 17.72 -6.22 -1.33
CA LEU A 131 17.99 -6.74 0.01
C LEU A 131 18.67 -8.13 0.02
N ASP A 132 18.88 -8.74 -1.14
CA ASP A 132 19.33 -10.12 -1.29
C ASP A 132 20.61 -10.44 -0.49
N ASP A 133 21.64 -9.59 -0.61
CA ASP A 133 22.91 -9.81 0.06
C ASP A 133 22.79 -9.61 1.58
N TYR A 134 21.97 -8.69 2.02
CA TYR A 134 21.66 -8.48 3.43
C TYR A 134 20.92 -9.69 4.03
N VAL A 135 19.90 -10.20 3.32
CA VAL A 135 19.14 -11.38 3.73
C VAL A 135 20.03 -12.63 3.75
N LYS A 136 20.91 -12.83 2.76
CA LYS A 136 21.87 -13.94 2.71
C LYS A 136 22.84 -13.87 3.89
N ARG A 137 23.39 -12.68 4.19
CA ARG A 137 24.29 -12.43 5.31
C ARG A 137 23.64 -12.77 6.64
N ASP A 138 22.41 -12.35 6.83
CA ASP A 138 21.63 -12.53 8.06
C ASP A 138 20.63 -13.69 7.99
N LYS A 139 20.87 -14.70 7.12
CA LYS A 139 19.97 -15.82 6.82
C LYS A 139 19.34 -16.45 8.08
N ALA A 140 20.17 -16.76 9.10
CA ALA A 140 19.68 -17.39 10.31
C ALA A 140 18.71 -16.51 11.11
N LYS A 141 18.94 -15.19 11.12
CA LYS A 141 18.07 -14.21 11.80
C LYS A 141 16.76 -13.98 11.05
N MET A 142 16.78 -14.17 9.72
CA MET A 142 15.61 -13.97 8.86
C MET A 142 14.73 -15.21 8.72
N ALA A 143 15.21 -16.39 9.14
CA ALA A 143 14.48 -17.65 8.98
C ALA A 143 13.09 -17.64 9.65
N GLU A 144 12.99 -17.12 10.87
CA GLU A 144 11.71 -17.00 11.58
C GLU A 144 10.74 -16.05 10.88
N PHE A 145 11.24 -14.96 10.29
CA PHE A 145 10.40 -14.03 9.55
C PHE A 145 9.77 -14.71 8.33
N PHE A 146 10.59 -15.30 7.46
CA PHE A 146 10.09 -15.94 6.24
C PHE A 146 9.21 -17.17 6.51
N ALA A 147 9.48 -17.93 7.56
CA ALA A 147 8.63 -19.06 7.95
C ALA A 147 7.22 -18.64 8.43
N ASP A 148 7.04 -17.37 8.79
CA ASP A 148 5.81 -16.82 9.36
C ASP A 148 5.05 -15.89 8.38
N VAL A 149 5.61 -15.65 7.17
CA VAL A 149 5.06 -14.75 6.16
C VAL A 149 4.68 -15.51 4.90
N HIS A 150 3.45 -15.32 4.42
CA HIS A 150 2.96 -16.00 3.21
C HIS A 150 3.79 -15.62 1.96
N PRO A 151 4.20 -16.60 1.12
CA PRO A 151 5.07 -16.35 -0.05
C PRO A 151 4.53 -15.31 -1.04
N THR A 152 3.20 -15.20 -1.18
CA THR A 152 2.55 -14.19 -2.05
C THR A 152 2.93 -12.74 -1.65
N LEU A 153 3.06 -12.47 -0.35
CA LEU A 153 3.44 -11.17 0.16
C LEU A 153 4.90 -10.84 -0.17
N VAL A 154 5.77 -11.84 -0.06
CA VAL A 154 7.19 -11.71 -0.39
C VAL A 154 7.39 -11.52 -1.90
N GLU A 155 6.72 -12.31 -2.75
CA GLU A 155 6.80 -12.17 -4.20
C GLU A 155 6.36 -10.78 -4.67
N SER A 156 5.39 -10.17 -3.97
CA SER A 156 4.89 -8.82 -4.27
C SER A 156 5.93 -7.72 -4.02
N MET A 157 6.95 -8.00 -3.21
CA MET A 157 8.06 -7.09 -2.88
C MET A 157 9.32 -7.36 -3.72
N MET A 158 9.22 -8.20 -4.74
CA MET A 158 10.34 -8.56 -5.61
C MET A 158 10.24 -7.87 -6.99
N TYR A 159 11.39 -7.59 -7.56
CA TYR A 159 11.52 -7.09 -8.93
C TYR A 159 12.75 -7.70 -9.60
N LYS A 160 12.54 -8.34 -10.76
CA LYS A 160 13.59 -8.98 -11.59
C LYS A 160 14.55 -9.88 -10.79
N GLY A 161 13.99 -10.71 -9.92
CA GLY A 161 14.73 -11.71 -9.15
C GLY A 161 15.26 -11.24 -7.79
N SER A 162 15.14 -9.95 -7.47
CA SER A 162 15.65 -9.38 -6.23
C SER A 162 14.52 -8.92 -5.31
N LEU A 163 14.72 -9.07 -4.00
CA LEU A 163 13.84 -8.59 -2.95
C LEU A 163 14.19 -7.14 -2.60
N TYR A 164 13.19 -6.26 -2.43
CA TYR A 164 13.40 -4.84 -2.09
C TYR A 164 12.79 -4.43 -0.76
N GLU A 165 11.85 -5.21 -0.22
CA GLU A 165 11.22 -4.96 1.07
C GLU A 165 11.02 -6.25 1.86
N LEU A 166 10.96 -6.11 3.20
CA LEU A 166 10.43 -7.14 4.09
C LEU A 166 8.97 -6.76 4.38
N PRO A 167 7.97 -7.46 3.81
CA PRO A 167 6.57 -7.07 4.01
C PRO A 167 6.17 -7.17 5.49
N THR A 168 5.60 -6.11 6.06
CA THR A 168 5.22 -6.07 7.49
C THR A 168 3.72 -5.91 7.72
N ASP A 169 3.01 -5.36 6.74
CA ASP A 169 1.56 -5.29 6.73
C ASP A 169 0.99 -5.70 5.39
N PHE A 170 -0.29 -6.05 5.36
CA PHE A 170 -0.98 -6.36 4.12
C PHE A 170 -2.49 -6.10 4.22
N ASN A 171 -3.11 -5.98 3.05
CA ASN A 171 -4.54 -5.81 2.89
C ASN A 171 -5.01 -6.62 1.68
N ALA A 172 -5.52 -7.84 1.91
CA ALA A 172 -6.30 -8.55 0.91
C ALA A 172 -7.69 -7.92 0.85
N VAL A 173 -8.20 -7.65 -0.35
CA VAL A 173 -9.54 -7.08 -0.50
C VAL A 173 -10.57 -8.12 -0.08
N SER A 174 -11.32 -7.75 0.94
CA SER A 174 -12.41 -8.52 1.55
C SER A 174 -13.71 -7.72 1.49
N MET A 175 -14.85 -8.39 1.65
CA MET A 175 -16.14 -7.71 1.73
C MET A 175 -16.48 -7.42 3.19
N TYR A 176 -16.48 -6.15 3.57
CA TYR A 176 -17.04 -5.69 4.83
C TYR A 176 -18.57 -5.65 4.72
N TYR A 177 -19.27 -6.04 5.77
CA TYR A 177 -20.72 -6.01 5.80
C TYR A 177 -21.26 -5.63 7.18
N ASP A 178 -22.48 -5.08 7.20
CA ASP A 178 -23.22 -4.76 8.42
C ASP A 178 -24.13 -5.92 8.81
N PRO A 179 -23.84 -6.66 9.91
CA PRO A 179 -24.64 -7.80 10.34
C PRO A 179 -26.09 -7.45 10.68
N ALA A 180 -26.35 -6.22 11.15
CA ALA A 180 -27.71 -5.81 11.51
C ALA A 180 -28.57 -5.58 10.25
N LEU A 181 -28.01 -4.92 9.22
CA LEU A 181 -28.70 -4.76 7.94
C LEU A 181 -28.92 -6.08 7.23
N PHE A 182 -27.95 -7.02 7.35
CA PHE A 182 -28.13 -8.38 6.84
C PHE A 182 -29.29 -9.10 7.54
N ALA A 183 -29.32 -9.08 8.88
CA ALA A 183 -30.38 -9.71 9.67
C ALA A 183 -31.77 -9.10 9.36
N GLU A 184 -31.84 -7.78 9.21
CA GLU A 184 -33.09 -7.09 8.83
C GLU A 184 -33.57 -7.51 7.44
N ALA A 185 -32.65 -7.78 6.50
CA ALA A 185 -32.95 -8.28 5.17
C ALA A 185 -33.19 -9.80 5.12
N GLY A 186 -33.12 -10.49 6.27
CA GLY A 186 -33.35 -11.94 6.38
C GLY A 186 -32.13 -12.82 6.06
N PHE A 187 -30.92 -12.27 6.17
CA PHE A 187 -29.67 -12.98 5.90
C PHE A 187 -28.79 -13.05 7.15
N GLY A 188 -28.05 -14.14 7.29
CA GLY A 188 -26.94 -14.29 8.22
C GLY A 188 -25.60 -13.95 7.56
N ARG A 189 -24.48 -14.37 8.21
CA ARG A 189 -23.15 -14.32 7.61
C ARG A 189 -23.16 -15.13 6.30
N PRO A 190 -22.67 -14.59 5.18
CA PRO A 190 -22.55 -15.35 3.94
C PRO A 190 -21.64 -16.57 4.11
N ALA A 191 -21.91 -17.65 3.39
CA ALA A 191 -21.03 -18.81 3.34
C ALA A 191 -19.64 -18.43 2.77
N ASP A 192 -18.61 -19.19 3.12
CA ASP A 192 -17.24 -18.88 2.65
C ASP A 192 -17.08 -19.01 1.13
N ASN A 193 -17.95 -19.77 0.48
CA ASN A 193 -18.01 -19.94 -0.98
C ASN A 193 -19.14 -19.16 -1.66
N TRP A 194 -19.66 -18.11 -1.01
CA TRP A 194 -20.72 -17.30 -1.59
C TRP A 194 -20.30 -16.69 -2.94
N THR A 195 -21.30 -16.42 -3.76
CA THR A 195 -21.12 -16.04 -5.16
C THR A 195 -21.48 -14.58 -5.41
N LYS A 196 -21.11 -14.07 -6.60
CA LYS A 196 -21.59 -12.79 -7.13
C LYS A 196 -23.13 -12.68 -7.09
N ASP A 197 -23.83 -13.79 -7.37
CA ASP A 197 -25.30 -13.78 -7.38
C ASP A 197 -25.87 -13.73 -5.96
N ASP A 198 -25.24 -14.40 -4.98
CA ASP A 198 -25.57 -14.23 -3.55
C ASP A 198 -25.34 -12.80 -3.11
N PHE A 199 -24.21 -12.21 -3.48
CA PHE A 199 -23.91 -10.80 -3.23
C PHE A 199 -25.00 -9.88 -3.79
N TYR A 200 -25.35 -10.04 -5.06
CA TYR A 200 -26.37 -9.21 -5.71
C TYR A 200 -27.73 -9.33 -5.00
N LYS A 201 -28.16 -10.57 -4.69
CA LYS A 201 -29.41 -10.84 -3.96
C LYS A 201 -29.44 -10.13 -2.59
N ILE A 202 -28.36 -10.23 -1.84
CA ILE A 202 -28.24 -9.61 -0.51
C ILE A 202 -28.20 -8.07 -0.65
N ALA A 203 -27.36 -7.54 -1.56
CA ALA A 203 -27.24 -6.11 -1.78
C ALA A 203 -28.60 -5.47 -2.14
N LYS A 204 -29.35 -6.13 -3.04
CA LYS A 204 -30.68 -5.69 -3.45
C LYS A 204 -31.68 -5.71 -2.28
N ALA A 205 -31.65 -6.75 -1.45
CA ALA A 205 -32.57 -6.87 -0.30
C ALA A 205 -32.27 -5.84 0.80
N ILE A 206 -31.01 -5.46 1.00
CA ILE A 206 -30.60 -4.42 1.96
C ILE A 206 -31.01 -3.02 1.49
N THR A 207 -31.07 -2.81 0.18
CA THR A 207 -31.34 -1.48 -0.41
C THR A 207 -32.71 -0.97 -0.05
N LYS A 208 -32.77 0.20 0.61
CA LYS A 208 -34.03 0.85 0.99
C LYS A 208 -34.22 2.15 0.23
N LYS A 209 -35.46 2.40 -0.20
CA LYS A 209 -35.84 3.62 -0.93
C LYS A 209 -36.99 4.33 -0.24
N LYS A 210 -36.98 5.66 -0.30
CA LYS A 210 -38.12 6.51 0.04
C LYS A 210 -38.49 7.30 -1.20
N GLY A 211 -39.56 6.90 -1.86
CA GLY A 211 -39.88 7.41 -3.20
C GLY A 211 -38.79 6.99 -4.21
N SER A 212 -38.23 7.94 -4.95
CA SER A 212 -37.11 7.72 -5.87
C SER A 212 -35.74 7.76 -5.24
N GLN A 213 -35.62 8.19 -3.98
CA GLN A 213 -34.33 8.36 -3.28
C GLN A 213 -33.94 7.08 -2.53
N THR A 214 -32.74 6.56 -2.75
CA THR A 214 -32.15 5.50 -1.95
C THR A 214 -31.68 6.07 -0.60
N THR A 215 -32.12 5.48 0.49
CA THR A 215 -31.78 5.88 1.87
C THR A 215 -30.77 4.95 2.54
N THR A 216 -30.71 3.68 2.10
CA THR A 216 -29.69 2.71 2.50
C THR A 216 -29.24 2.00 1.24
N PHE A 217 -27.95 2.05 0.95
CA PHE A 217 -27.35 1.36 -0.19
C PHE A 217 -26.93 -0.06 0.20
N GLY A 218 -27.16 -1.01 -0.70
CA GLY A 218 -26.68 -2.39 -0.50
C GLY A 218 -25.17 -2.49 -0.65
N TYR A 219 -24.57 -1.66 -1.50
CA TYR A 219 -23.15 -1.68 -1.81
C TYR A 219 -22.66 -0.28 -2.17
N ASP A 220 -21.40 0.03 -1.85
CA ASP A 220 -20.68 1.23 -2.31
C ASP A 220 -19.18 0.97 -2.35
N TRP A 221 -18.45 1.71 -3.19
CA TRP A 221 -17.02 1.58 -3.43
C TRP A 221 -16.40 2.92 -3.88
N VAL A 222 -15.08 3.01 -3.85
CA VAL A 222 -14.33 4.22 -4.27
C VAL A 222 -13.58 3.93 -5.56
N VAL A 223 -13.51 4.90 -6.48
CA VAL A 223 -12.81 4.77 -7.76
C VAL A 223 -11.29 4.86 -7.54
N ARG A 224 -10.62 3.72 -7.54
CA ARG A 224 -9.15 3.57 -7.42
C ARG A 224 -8.75 2.16 -7.84
N LEU A 225 -7.45 1.88 -8.03
CA LEU A 225 -6.96 0.54 -8.38
C LEU A 225 -6.87 -0.45 -7.20
N TRP A 226 -7.42 -0.14 -6.04
CA TRP A 226 -7.43 -1.04 -4.90
C TRP A 226 -8.80 -1.05 -4.22
N GLY A 227 -9.42 -2.24 -4.10
CA GLY A 227 -10.70 -2.37 -3.42
C GLY A 227 -11.82 -1.57 -4.09
N SER A 228 -11.92 -1.66 -5.40
CA SER A 228 -12.88 -1.00 -6.26
C SER A 228 -13.58 -2.04 -7.14
N TRP A 229 -14.24 -1.61 -8.21
CA TRP A 229 -14.86 -2.49 -9.19
C TRP A 229 -13.85 -3.43 -9.88
N ASP A 230 -12.58 -3.07 -9.92
CA ASP A 230 -11.47 -3.88 -10.44
C ASP A 230 -11.31 -5.23 -9.71
N THR A 231 -11.69 -5.30 -8.44
CA THR A 231 -11.74 -6.59 -7.72
C THR A 231 -12.75 -7.57 -8.34
N TRP A 232 -13.82 -7.06 -8.96
CA TRP A 232 -14.74 -7.89 -9.74
C TRP A 232 -14.12 -8.40 -11.03
N ILE A 233 -13.14 -7.70 -11.61
CA ILE A 233 -12.33 -8.21 -12.72
C ILE A 233 -11.61 -9.47 -12.30
N ASP A 234 -10.91 -9.44 -11.15
CA ASP A 234 -10.23 -10.61 -10.59
C ASP A 234 -11.17 -11.79 -10.41
N ALA A 235 -12.31 -11.55 -9.76
CA ALA A 235 -13.33 -12.59 -9.55
C ALA A 235 -13.92 -13.13 -10.87
N ASN A 236 -13.98 -12.33 -11.93
CA ASN A 236 -14.45 -12.72 -13.27
C ASN A 236 -13.34 -13.32 -14.16
N GLY A 237 -12.13 -13.54 -13.63
CA GLY A 237 -11.00 -14.13 -14.34
C GLY A 237 -10.28 -13.19 -15.32
N GLY A 238 -10.51 -11.88 -15.21
CA GLY A 238 -9.86 -10.85 -16.02
C GLY A 238 -8.63 -10.23 -15.36
N ASP A 239 -8.04 -9.26 -16.05
CA ASP A 239 -6.93 -8.42 -15.63
C ASP A 239 -6.91 -7.12 -16.43
N PHE A 240 -6.38 -6.04 -15.85
CA PHE A 240 -6.09 -4.80 -16.63
C PHE A 240 -4.83 -4.93 -17.47
N LEU A 241 -3.85 -5.69 -16.99
CA LEU A 241 -2.57 -5.93 -17.62
C LEU A 241 -2.30 -7.43 -17.62
N GLN A 242 -1.66 -7.93 -18.66
CA GLN A 242 -1.25 -9.32 -18.73
C GLN A 242 -0.35 -9.67 -17.53
N PHE A 243 -0.80 -10.65 -16.74
CA PHE A 243 -0.06 -11.13 -15.58
C PHE A 243 1.06 -12.08 -15.98
N GLY A 244 2.23 -11.89 -15.39
CA GLY A 244 3.37 -12.79 -15.52
C GLY A 244 4.27 -12.71 -14.27
N ARG A 245 5.41 -13.41 -14.36
CA ARG A 245 6.45 -13.39 -13.34
C ARG A 245 7.79 -13.12 -13.97
N TYR A 246 8.62 -12.32 -13.32
CA TYR A 246 10.03 -12.23 -13.67
C TYR A 246 10.75 -13.54 -13.33
N PRO A 247 11.74 -13.96 -14.12
CA PRO A 247 12.64 -15.04 -13.73
C PRO A 247 13.52 -14.62 -12.55
N GLY A 248 14.18 -15.58 -11.91
CA GLY A 248 15.07 -15.34 -10.78
C GLY A 248 14.39 -15.46 -9.42
N GLY A 249 15.17 -15.20 -8.36
CA GLY A 249 14.67 -15.30 -6.97
C GLY A 249 14.68 -16.71 -6.40
N GLU A 250 15.11 -17.73 -7.14
CA GLU A 250 15.11 -19.15 -6.74
C GLU A 250 15.88 -19.38 -5.44
N TRP A 251 16.93 -18.58 -5.19
CA TRP A 251 17.71 -18.69 -3.97
C TRP A 251 16.83 -18.44 -2.72
N LEU A 252 15.90 -17.47 -2.78
CA LEU A 252 15.02 -17.12 -1.67
C LEU A 252 13.99 -18.23 -1.42
N TRP A 253 13.34 -18.70 -2.50
CA TRP A 253 12.36 -19.78 -2.44
C TRP A 253 12.99 -21.08 -1.92
N ASN A 254 14.14 -21.48 -2.46
CA ASN A 254 14.87 -22.68 -2.03
C ASN A 254 15.44 -22.55 -0.61
N THR A 255 15.68 -21.32 -0.13
CA THR A 255 16.25 -21.10 1.20
C THR A 255 15.19 -21.13 2.30
N PHE A 256 14.05 -20.48 2.09
CA PHE A 256 13.08 -20.23 3.14
C PHE A 256 11.73 -20.91 2.92
N TYR A 257 11.40 -21.28 1.70
CA TYR A 257 10.07 -21.78 1.31
C TYR A 257 10.11 -23.13 0.57
N LYS A 258 11.21 -23.88 0.69
CA LYS A 258 11.44 -25.12 -0.05
C LYS A 258 10.26 -26.11 0.06
N ASP A 259 9.71 -26.23 1.25
CA ASP A 259 8.66 -27.19 1.57
C ASP A 259 7.25 -26.56 1.64
N ASP A 260 7.12 -25.28 1.31
CA ASP A 260 5.83 -24.56 1.29
C ASP A 260 5.15 -24.71 -0.08
N PRO A 261 4.00 -25.38 -0.16
CA PRO A 261 3.26 -25.56 -1.42
C PRO A 261 2.81 -24.23 -2.03
N GLN A 262 2.63 -23.18 -1.22
CA GLN A 262 2.25 -21.83 -1.67
C GLN A 262 3.39 -21.10 -2.39
N ALA A 263 4.63 -21.57 -2.25
CA ALA A 263 5.78 -21.03 -2.96
C ALA A 263 6.02 -21.68 -4.33
N LYS A 264 5.35 -22.77 -4.63
CA LYS A 264 5.53 -23.50 -5.90
C LYS A 264 5.15 -22.64 -7.10
N GLY A 265 6.06 -22.52 -8.06
CA GLY A 265 5.86 -21.75 -9.29
C GLY A 265 5.98 -20.23 -9.13
N ARG A 266 6.47 -19.74 -7.97
CA ARG A 266 6.80 -18.32 -7.82
C ARG A 266 8.11 -17.99 -8.53
N GLY A 267 8.24 -16.71 -8.91
CA GLY A 267 9.41 -16.21 -9.65
C GLY A 267 10.09 -15.05 -8.93
N GLY A 268 10.76 -14.23 -9.70
CA GLY A 268 11.50 -13.06 -9.26
C GLY A 268 10.64 -11.79 -9.11
N GLY A 269 9.38 -11.94 -8.73
CA GLY A 269 8.40 -10.85 -8.62
C GLY A 269 7.41 -10.81 -9.78
N ILE A 270 6.39 -9.98 -9.65
CA ILE A 270 5.29 -9.88 -10.61
C ILE A 270 5.70 -9.01 -11.79
N HIS A 271 5.46 -9.53 -12.99
CA HIS A 271 5.60 -8.82 -14.26
C HIS A 271 4.23 -8.44 -14.81
N TRP A 272 4.04 -7.16 -15.06
CA TRP A 272 2.85 -6.61 -15.70
C TRP A 272 3.14 -6.35 -17.18
N GLY A 273 2.54 -7.17 -18.04
CA GLY A 273 2.73 -7.13 -19.50
C GLY A 273 1.78 -6.15 -20.20
N SER A 274 1.43 -6.49 -21.44
CA SER A 274 0.57 -5.65 -22.28
C SER A 274 -0.83 -5.43 -21.67
N PRO A 275 -1.47 -4.29 -21.96
CA PRO A 275 -2.84 -4.00 -21.53
C PRO A 275 -3.86 -5.02 -22.04
N THR A 276 -4.84 -5.31 -21.20
CA THR A 276 -5.96 -6.23 -21.44
C THR A 276 -7.28 -5.63 -20.94
N ALA A 277 -7.35 -4.31 -20.81
CA ALA A 277 -8.45 -3.62 -20.15
C ALA A 277 -9.83 -3.88 -20.79
N ASN A 278 -9.91 -4.06 -22.11
CA ASN A 278 -11.17 -4.25 -22.82
C ASN A 278 -11.56 -5.72 -23.07
N MET A 279 -10.97 -6.65 -22.35
CA MET A 279 -11.39 -8.07 -22.41
C MET A 279 -12.87 -8.22 -22.01
N PRO A 280 -13.58 -9.20 -22.58
CA PRO A 280 -15.01 -9.43 -22.27
C PRO A 280 -15.28 -9.56 -20.78
N SER A 281 -14.43 -10.27 -20.02
CA SER A 281 -14.53 -10.42 -18.56
C SER A 281 -14.49 -9.08 -17.82
N ASN A 282 -13.68 -8.13 -18.29
CA ASN A 282 -13.54 -6.81 -17.68
C ASN A 282 -14.75 -5.93 -18.01
N VAL A 283 -15.24 -6.03 -19.26
CA VAL A 283 -16.47 -5.35 -19.68
C VAL A 283 -17.67 -5.82 -18.86
N GLU A 284 -17.80 -7.15 -18.64
CA GLU A 284 -18.84 -7.74 -17.78
C GLU A 284 -18.73 -7.21 -16.34
N ALA A 285 -17.51 -7.14 -15.79
CA ALA A 285 -17.27 -6.67 -14.42
C ALA A 285 -17.66 -5.18 -14.25
N LEU A 286 -17.28 -4.32 -15.20
CA LEU A 286 -17.68 -2.92 -15.15
C LEU A 286 -19.19 -2.79 -15.34
N GLN A 287 -19.76 -3.50 -16.32
CA GLN A 287 -21.22 -3.46 -16.58
C GLN A 287 -22.01 -3.88 -15.34
N PHE A 288 -21.58 -4.95 -14.63
CA PHE A 288 -22.21 -5.36 -13.37
C PHE A 288 -22.26 -4.22 -12.34
N ASN A 289 -21.19 -3.46 -12.19
CA ASN A 289 -21.15 -2.31 -11.27
C ASN A 289 -22.04 -1.15 -11.77
N LEU A 290 -22.11 -0.91 -13.09
CA LEU A 290 -23.03 0.08 -13.67
C LEU A 290 -24.49 -0.32 -13.47
N ASP A 291 -24.81 -1.61 -13.54
CA ASP A 291 -26.16 -2.12 -13.28
C ASP A 291 -26.56 -1.93 -11.81
N LEU A 292 -25.65 -2.15 -10.85
CA LEU A 292 -25.89 -1.83 -9.44
C LEU A 292 -26.22 -0.34 -9.22
N ILE A 293 -25.53 0.56 -9.93
CA ILE A 293 -25.79 2.01 -9.86
C ILE A 293 -27.16 2.30 -10.50
N LYS A 294 -27.44 1.79 -11.67
CA LYS A 294 -28.71 1.98 -12.40
C LYS A 294 -29.92 1.50 -11.59
N GLU A 295 -29.78 0.39 -10.86
CA GLU A 295 -30.84 -0.14 -9.99
C GLU A 295 -30.94 0.62 -8.65
N GLY A 296 -30.01 1.52 -8.36
CA GLY A 296 -29.93 2.27 -7.10
C GLY A 296 -29.51 1.40 -5.91
N ILE A 297 -28.88 0.26 -6.16
CA ILE A 297 -28.25 -0.60 -5.16
C ILE A 297 -26.95 0.02 -4.68
N ALA A 298 -26.20 0.66 -5.58
CA ALA A 298 -25.01 1.45 -5.29
C ALA A 298 -25.22 2.91 -5.72
N PRO A 299 -24.57 3.89 -5.05
CA PRO A 299 -24.51 5.26 -5.55
C PRO A 299 -23.51 5.35 -6.71
N VAL A 300 -23.45 6.50 -7.37
CA VAL A 300 -22.29 6.83 -8.24
C VAL A 300 -21.06 6.97 -7.33
N PRO A 301 -20.00 6.18 -7.55
CA PRO A 301 -18.88 6.15 -6.62
C PRO A 301 -18.04 7.42 -6.68
N THR A 302 -17.40 7.78 -5.58
CA THR A 302 -16.49 8.92 -5.51
C THR A 302 -15.06 8.50 -5.86
N VAL A 303 -14.26 9.44 -6.36
CA VAL A 303 -12.83 9.24 -6.67
C VAL A 303 -11.95 9.34 -5.41
N THR A 304 -12.44 10.01 -4.39
CA THR A 304 -11.73 10.19 -3.10
C THR A 304 -12.68 9.82 -1.97
N GLY A 305 -12.16 9.54 -0.79
CA GLY A 305 -13.03 9.47 0.37
C GLY A 305 -13.19 8.09 1.00
N GLY A 306 -12.15 7.27 1.02
CA GLY A 306 -12.18 6.02 1.81
C GLY A 306 -12.60 6.25 3.27
N ALA A 307 -12.21 7.37 3.89
CA ALA A 307 -12.67 7.76 5.21
C ALA A 307 -14.16 8.17 5.23
N ALA A 308 -14.63 8.87 4.18
CA ALA A 308 -16.06 9.19 4.05
C ALA A 308 -16.89 7.92 3.89
N LEU A 309 -16.42 6.94 3.13
CA LEU A 309 -17.07 5.64 2.96
C LEU A 309 -17.16 4.88 4.30
N GLN A 310 -16.12 4.93 5.14
CA GLN A 310 -16.18 4.38 6.51
C GLN A 310 -17.24 5.09 7.37
N GLY A 311 -17.39 6.41 7.24
CA GLY A 311 -18.43 7.19 7.92
C GLY A 311 -19.84 6.79 7.47
N ILE A 312 -20.07 6.63 6.17
CA ILE A 312 -21.36 6.17 5.61
C ILE A 312 -21.69 4.76 6.11
N PHE A 313 -20.72 3.86 6.12
CA PHE A 313 -20.87 2.52 6.68
C PHE A 313 -21.20 2.56 8.18
N ALA A 314 -20.48 3.36 8.96
CA ALA A 314 -20.69 3.52 10.39
C ALA A 314 -22.08 4.11 10.72
N SER A 315 -22.65 4.93 9.83
CA SER A 315 -23.99 5.51 9.97
C SER A 315 -25.15 4.55 9.65
N LYS A 316 -24.84 3.28 9.31
CA LYS A 316 -25.84 2.25 8.93
C LYS A 316 -26.60 2.56 7.62
N GLN A 317 -26.01 3.33 6.74
CA GLN A 317 -26.57 3.67 5.43
C GLN A 317 -25.98 2.83 4.29
N LEU A 318 -25.11 1.88 4.64
CA LEU A 318 -24.39 1.02 3.69
C LEU A 318 -24.30 -0.41 4.18
N GLY A 319 -24.76 -1.36 3.37
CA GLY A 319 -24.78 -2.78 3.71
C GLY A 319 -23.43 -3.46 3.54
N MET A 320 -22.76 -3.21 2.42
CA MET A 320 -21.50 -3.85 2.04
C MET A 320 -20.54 -2.89 1.36
N THR A 321 -19.23 -3.14 1.54
CA THR A 321 -18.17 -2.36 0.88
C THR A 321 -16.86 -3.14 0.83
N PRO A 322 -16.00 -2.94 -0.21
CA PRO A 322 -14.64 -3.47 -0.20
C PRO A 322 -13.82 -2.84 0.92
N GLY A 323 -12.98 -3.64 1.56
CA GLY A 323 -12.05 -3.15 2.56
C GLY A 323 -10.91 -4.12 2.79
N GLY A 324 -9.85 -3.63 3.42
CA GLY A 324 -8.72 -4.42 3.91
C GLY A 324 -8.64 -4.39 5.44
N GLY A 325 -7.58 -4.97 5.99
CA GLY A 325 -7.35 -4.99 7.44
C GLY A 325 -7.36 -3.61 8.09
N PHE A 326 -7.00 -2.55 7.34
CA PHE A 326 -7.02 -1.16 7.83
C PHE A 326 -8.43 -0.63 8.17
N TRP A 327 -9.48 -1.25 7.65
CA TRP A 327 -10.84 -0.85 7.99
C TRP A 327 -11.21 -1.21 9.43
N ALA A 328 -10.64 -2.29 10.00
CA ALA A 328 -10.94 -2.72 11.37
C ALA A 328 -10.66 -1.59 12.38
N GLY A 329 -9.45 -1.05 12.38
CA GLY A 329 -9.09 0.09 13.24
C GLY A 329 -9.85 1.35 12.87
N GLY A 330 -10.07 1.62 11.58
CA GLY A 330 -10.82 2.79 11.12
C GLY A 330 -12.27 2.80 11.60
N LEU A 331 -12.98 1.69 11.49
CA LEU A 331 -14.37 1.55 11.99
C LEU A 331 -14.45 1.59 13.51
N HIS A 332 -13.48 1.00 14.21
CA HIS A 332 -13.39 1.13 15.67
C HIS A 332 -13.22 2.60 16.09
N ASN A 333 -12.34 3.34 15.45
CA ASN A 333 -12.13 4.77 15.69
C ASN A 333 -13.37 5.61 15.34
N ALA A 334 -14.19 5.16 14.38
CA ALA A 334 -15.49 5.74 14.07
C ALA A 334 -16.60 5.36 15.09
N GLY A 335 -16.25 4.62 16.16
CA GLY A 335 -17.13 4.27 17.27
C GLY A 335 -17.87 2.92 17.13
N LEU A 336 -17.57 2.11 16.12
CA LEU A 336 -18.18 0.79 15.97
C LEU A 336 -17.52 -0.24 16.90
N LYS A 337 -18.37 -1.09 17.52
CA LYS A 337 -17.93 -2.24 18.31
C LYS A 337 -17.65 -3.46 17.40
N PRO A 338 -16.86 -4.45 17.85
CA PRO A 338 -16.48 -5.62 17.05
C PRO A 338 -17.64 -6.46 16.47
N ASN A 339 -18.84 -6.37 17.06
CA ASN A 339 -20.04 -7.08 16.59
C ASN A 339 -20.95 -6.24 15.68
N GLN A 340 -20.60 -4.99 15.40
CA GLN A 340 -21.40 -4.09 14.56
C GLN A 340 -20.99 -4.07 13.10
N PHE A 341 -19.91 -4.74 12.77
CA PHE A 341 -19.44 -5.02 11.41
C PHE A 341 -18.72 -6.34 11.39
N ASP A 342 -18.62 -6.94 10.21
CA ASP A 342 -17.85 -8.15 10.03
C ASP A 342 -17.29 -8.23 8.61
N VAL A 343 -16.52 -9.27 8.31
CA VAL A 343 -15.88 -9.47 7.01
C VAL A 343 -16.16 -10.85 6.46
N GLN A 344 -16.20 -10.93 5.15
CA GLN A 344 -16.24 -12.19 4.40
C GLN A 344 -15.27 -12.09 3.22
N PHE A 345 -14.89 -13.25 2.69
CA PHE A 345 -14.14 -13.32 1.44
C PHE A 345 -14.84 -12.54 0.33
N TRP A 346 -14.06 -12.06 -0.64
CA TRP A 346 -14.66 -11.51 -1.85
C TRP A 346 -15.56 -12.54 -2.53
N PRO A 347 -16.74 -12.16 -3.03
CA PRO A 347 -17.66 -13.13 -3.67
C PRO A 347 -17.02 -13.78 -4.88
N THR A 348 -17.15 -15.09 -4.98
CA THR A 348 -16.70 -15.84 -6.16
C THR A 348 -17.58 -15.54 -7.36
N TRP A 349 -16.97 -15.27 -8.50
CA TRP A 349 -17.66 -15.24 -9.80
C TRP A 349 -17.21 -16.45 -10.63
N LYS A 350 -16.24 -16.29 -11.52
CA LYS A 350 -15.60 -17.41 -12.23
C LYS A 350 -14.41 -17.98 -11.44
N THR A 351 -13.84 -17.16 -10.56
CA THR A 351 -12.71 -17.54 -9.68
C THR A 351 -12.92 -16.97 -8.27
N PRO A 352 -12.32 -17.56 -7.23
CA PRO A 352 -12.32 -17.00 -5.88
C PRO A 352 -11.23 -15.91 -5.71
N ARG A 353 -10.65 -15.44 -6.81
CA ARG A 353 -9.49 -14.53 -6.81
C ARG A 353 -9.89 -13.14 -6.33
N THR A 354 -9.00 -12.56 -5.52
CA THR A 354 -9.00 -11.15 -5.14
C THR A 354 -7.59 -10.61 -5.25
N HIS A 355 -7.40 -9.32 -5.09
CA HIS A 355 -6.07 -8.74 -5.04
C HIS A 355 -5.71 -8.22 -3.65
N LEU A 356 -4.42 -7.96 -3.46
CA LEU A 356 -3.85 -7.44 -2.23
C LEU A 356 -2.91 -6.26 -2.48
N GLY A 357 -2.73 -5.46 -1.44
CA GLY A 357 -1.61 -4.56 -1.26
C GLY A 357 -0.82 -5.00 -0.02
N THR A 358 0.47 -4.82 -0.05
CA THR A 358 1.39 -5.03 1.07
C THR A 358 2.54 -4.04 0.94
N GLY A 359 3.28 -3.80 1.99
CA GLY A 359 4.39 -2.88 1.92
C GLY A 359 5.11 -2.71 3.24
N THR A 360 6.13 -1.89 3.23
CA THR A 360 6.83 -1.42 4.41
C THR A 360 7.88 -0.36 4.10
N LYS A 361 9.16 -0.75 4.12
CA LYS A 361 10.31 0.15 4.08
C LYS A 361 11.31 -0.28 3.04
N MET A 362 11.82 0.69 2.27
CA MET A 362 12.92 0.51 1.33
C MET A 362 14.14 1.32 1.76
N ILE A 363 15.33 0.78 1.52
CA ILE A 363 16.60 1.49 1.71
C ILE A 363 16.91 2.28 0.44
N MET A 364 17.13 3.59 0.57
CA MET A 364 17.51 4.43 -0.56
C MET A 364 18.95 4.11 -1.00
N LYS A 365 19.18 4.00 -2.31
CA LYS A 365 20.51 3.74 -2.87
C LYS A 365 21.50 4.86 -2.56
N SER A 366 21.03 6.10 -2.45
CA SER A 366 21.80 7.29 -2.08
C SER A 366 22.20 7.33 -0.60
N SER A 367 21.62 6.50 0.27
CA SER A 367 21.99 6.49 1.69
C SER A 367 23.46 6.10 1.88
N HIS A 368 24.15 6.79 2.75
CA HIS A 368 25.49 6.43 3.22
C HIS A 368 25.47 5.41 4.37
N TYR A 369 24.29 5.16 4.97
CA TYR A 369 24.09 4.36 6.17
C TYR A 369 23.27 3.08 5.90
N LYS A 370 23.56 2.39 4.80
CA LYS A 370 22.75 1.24 4.33
C LYS A 370 22.71 0.09 5.32
N ASP A 371 23.82 -0.18 6.04
CA ASP A 371 23.85 -1.23 7.07
C ASP A 371 22.98 -0.85 8.29
N ALA A 372 23.04 0.39 8.74
CA ALA A 372 22.15 0.89 9.80
C ALA A 372 20.66 0.87 9.35
N ALA A 373 20.39 1.22 8.10
CA ALA A 373 19.07 1.12 7.52
C ALA A 373 18.57 -0.34 7.45
N TRP A 374 19.47 -1.30 7.15
CA TRP A 374 19.13 -2.72 7.20
C TRP A 374 18.82 -3.20 8.62
N GLU A 375 19.57 -2.77 9.65
CA GLU A 375 19.22 -3.07 11.05
C GLU A 375 17.81 -2.54 11.38
N TYR A 376 17.47 -1.33 10.89
CA TYR A 376 16.12 -0.78 11.07
C TYR A 376 15.05 -1.60 10.36
N LEU A 377 15.26 -2.05 9.12
CA LEU A 377 14.31 -2.91 8.41
C LEU A 377 14.08 -4.24 9.11
N LYS A 378 15.16 -4.91 9.56
CA LYS A 378 15.06 -6.17 10.36
C LYS A 378 14.27 -5.96 11.64
N PHE A 379 14.58 -4.87 12.36
CA PHE A 379 13.86 -4.51 13.57
C PHE A 379 12.37 -4.30 13.25
N TYR A 380 12.05 -3.51 12.22
CA TYR A 380 10.67 -3.21 11.85
C TYR A 380 9.87 -4.47 11.46
N ALA A 381 10.53 -5.48 10.88
CA ALA A 381 9.95 -6.78 10.55
C ALA A 381 9.88 -7.77 11.75
N SER A 382 10.39 -7.38 12.92
CA SER A 382 10.32 -8.21 14.13
C SER A 382 8.94 -8.16 14.77
N LYS A 383 8.55 -9.24 15.48
CA LYS A 383 7.25 -9.28 16.21
C LYS A 383 7.10 -8.14 17.22
N PRO A 384 8.10 -7.80 18.07
CA PRO A 384 7.99 -6.68 19.00
C PRO A 384 7.71 -5.33 18.29
N ALA A 385 8.42 -5.05 17.19
CA ALA A 385 8.22 -3.82 16.45
C ALA A 385 6.86 -3.79 15.73
N MET A 386 6.47 -4.89 15.07
CA MET A 386 5.16 -4.99 14.41
C MET A 386 4.01 -4.90 15.43
N THR A 387 4.18 -5.40 16.65
CA THR A 387 3.17 -5.24 17.71
C THR A 387 2.92 -3.76 18.04
N LEU A 388 3.98 -2.96 18.14
CA LEU A 388 3.88 -1.51 18.38
C LEU A 388 3.36 -0.76 17.15
N ALA A 389 3.91 -1.05 15.96
CA ALA A 389 3.52 -0.38 14.74
C ALA A 389 2.05 -0.61 14.37
N LEU A 390 1.51 -1.77 14.70
CA LEU A 390 0.14 -2.19 14.38
C LEU A 390 -0.80 -2.16 15.59
N GLU A 391 -0.44 -1.46 16.66
CA GLU A 391 -1.34 -1.23 17.80
C GLU A 391 -2.60 -0.48 17.33
N GLY A 392 -3.79 -0.97 17.70
CA GLY A 392 -5.08 -0.44 17.25
C GLY A 392 -5.52 -0.91 15.86
N ASN A 393 -4.81 -1.87 15.26
CA ASN A 393 -5.09 -2.49 13.95
C ASN A 393 -5.26 -1.47 12.80
N PRO A 394 -4.25 -0.58 12.58
CA PRO A 394 -4.25 0.29 11.42
C PRO A 394 -4.15 -0.49 10.10
N THR A 395 -3.74 -1.77 10.14
CA THR A 395 -3.68 -2.73 9.03
C THR A 395 -3.45 -4.15 9.57
N ALA A 396 -3.48 -5.19 8.70
CA ALA A 396 -3.22 -6.57 9.11
C ALA A 396 -1.72 -6.90 9.08
N PRO A 397 -1.18 -7.64 10.08
CA PRO A 397 0.22 -8.07 10.08
C PRO A 397 0.47 -9.16 9.04
N THR A 398 1.64 -9.14 8.39
CA THR A 398 2.06 -10.18 7.45
C THR A 398 2.46 -11.49 8.13
N ARG A 399 2.88 -11.44 9.39
CA ARG A 399 3.21 -12.63 10.16
C ARG A 399 1.93 -13.34 10.59
N ARG A 400 1.74 -14.58 10.12
CA ARG A 400 0.56 -15.41 10.44
C ARG A 400 0.37 -15.58 11.94
N SER A 401 1.46 -15.80 12.68
CA SER A 401 1.42 -15.98 14.14
C SER A 401 0.93 -14.75 14.92
N MET A 402 0.86 -13.58 14.29
CA MET A 402 0.32 -12.35 14.89
C MET A 402 -1.16 -12.12 14.58
N MET A 403 -1.77 -12.95 13.74
CA MET A 403 -3.22 -12.97 13.49
C MET A 403 -3.88 -13.76 14.61
N THR A 404 -4.29 -13.08 15.67
CA THR A 404 -4.83 -13.73 16.89
C THR A 404 -6.15 -13.12 17.33
N ALA A 405 -6.92 -13.87 18.10
CA ALA A 405 -8.18 -13.41 18.66
C ALA A 405 -7.98 -12.18 19.58
N GLU A 406 -6.90 -12.15 20.36
CA GLU A 406 -6.58 -11.04 21.26
C GLU A 406 -6.36 -9.74 20.49
N ARG A 407 -5.71 -9.81 19.33
CA ARG A 407 -5.46 -8.63 18.47
C ARG A 407 -6.76 -7.97 18.05
N TYR A 408 -7.77 -8.75 17.69
CA TYR A 408 -9.04 -8.26 17.16
C TYR A 408 -10.16 -8.21 18.20
N ALA A 409 -9.88 -8.53 19.45
CA ALA A 409 -10.88 -8.55 20.53
C ALA A 409 -11.57 -7.18 20.75
N VAL A 410 -10.82 -6.09 20.61
CA VAL A 410 -11.30 -4.72 20.84
C VAL A 410 -11.80 -4.07 19.54
N THR A 411 -11.05 -4.23 18.45
CA THR A 411 -11.35 -3.53 17.20
C THR A 411 -12.31 -4.29 16.30
N GLY A 412 -12.40 -5.63 16.40
CA GLY A 412 -13.03 -6.50 15.40
C GLY A 412 -12.17 -6.61 14.13
N PRO A 413 -12.68 -7.21 13.06
CA PRO A 413 -13.98 -7.89 12.96
C PRO A 413 -13.97 -9.25 13.69
N LYS A 414 -15.14 -9.84 13.90
CA LYS A 414 -15.27 -11.17 14.54
C LYS A 414 -14.57 -12.27 13.73
N HIS A 415 -14.69 -12.23 12.41
CA HIS A 415 -14.12 -13.21 11.50
C HIS A 415 -12.82 -12.71 10.84
N TRP A 416 -11.93 -12.10 11.64
CA TRP A 416 -10.62 -11.56 11.23
C TRP A 416 -9.73 -12.56 10.47
N GLN A 417 -9.94 -13.88 10.66
CA GLN A 417 -9.22 -14.93 9.95
C GLN A 417 -9.33 -14.78 8.44
N VAL A 418 -10.46 -14.25 7.93
CA VAL A 418 -10.70 -13.97 6.51
C VAL A 418 -9.55 -13.22 5.86
N PHE A 419 -8.88 -12.31 6.58
CA PHE A 419 -7.78 -11.53 6.01
C PHE A 419 -6.62 -12.42 5.55
N TYR A 420 -6.19 -13.36 6.40
CA TYR A 420 -5.07 -14.24 6.06
C TYR A 420 -5.50 -15.44 5.24
N ASP A 421 -6.65 -16.02 5.54
CA ASP A 421 -7.21 -17.16 4.81
C ASP A 421 -7.49 -16.83 3.33
N ALA A 422 -7.71 -15.56 3.00
CA ALA A 422 -7.79 -15.08 1.61
C ALA A 422 -6.50 -15.35 0.81
N LEU A 423 -5.33 -15.38 1.46
CA LEU A 423 -4.06 -15.73 0.83
C LEU A 423 -3.98 -17.24 0.56
N ASP A 424 -4.48 -18.06 1.50
CA ASP A 424 -4.43 -19.51 1.43
C ASP A 424 -5.41 -20.09 0.40
N ARG A 425 -6.53 -19.42 0.13
CA ARG A 425 -7.54 -19.84 -0.87
C ARG A 425 -6.97 -19.94 -2.29
N GLY A 426 -5.79 -19.39 -2.51
CA GLY A 426 -5.13 -19.37 -3.81
C GLY A 426 -5.69 -18.30 -4.77
N GLY A 427 -4.87 -17.89 -5.71
CA GLY A 427 -5.23 -16.86 -6.69
C GLY A 427 -5.14 -15.42 -6.19
N THR A 428 -5.11 -15.15 -4.89
CA THR A 428 -4.85 -13.81 -4.35
C THR A 428 -3.43 -13.38 -4.70
N ARG A 429 -3.29 -12.19 -5.27
CA ARG A 429 -2.01 -11.64 -5.74
C ARG A 429 -1.99 -10.13 -5.61
N ALA A 430 -0.81 -9.52 -5.79
CA ALA A 430 -0.73 -8.07 -5.82
C ALA A 430 -1.64 -7.48 -6.90
N MET A 431 -2.21 -6.33 -6.61
CA MET A 431 -2.92 -5.50 -7.57
C MET A 431 -2.01 -5.09 -8.74
N PRO A 432 -2.54 -4.69 -9.91
CA PRO A 432 -1.74 -4.18 -11.01
C PRO A 432 -0.92 -2.95 -10.60
N ALA A 433 0.40 -3.11 -10.50
CA ALA A 433 1.33 -2.06 -10.08
C ALA A 433 2.60 -2.04 -10.95
N PRO A 434 2.48 -1.70 -12.25
CA PRO A 434 3.62 -1.60 -13.15
C PRO A 434 4.51 -0.39 -12.79
N THR A 435 5.65 -0.26 -13.47
CA THR A 435 6.58 0.87 -13.29
C THR A 435 5.95 2.25 -13.57
N TYR A 436 4.80 2.28 -14.23
CA TYR A 436 3.99 3.48 -14.56
C TYR A 436 2.65 3.50 -13.78
N TYR A 437 2.61 2.94 -12.57
CA TYR A 437 1.40 2.79 -11.76
C TYR A 437 0.56 4.07 -11.66
N ASN A 438 1.15 5.22 -11.35
CA ASN A 438 0.41 6.49 -11.22
C ASN A 438 -0.37 6.84 -12.51
N ALA A 439 0.25 6.61 -13.68
CA ALA A 439 -0.42 6.84 -14.95
C ALA A 439 -1.53 5.81 -15.22
N LEU A 440 -1.31 4.54 -14.88
CA LEU A 440 -2.33 3.49 -14.95
C LEU A 440 -3.55 3.85 -14.08
N ASN A 441 -3.33 4.24 -12.81
CA ASN A 441 -4.41 4.62 -11.91
C ASN A 441 -5.21 5.82 -12.44
N ASN A 442 -4.54 6.86 -12.96
CA ASN A 442 -5.20 8.02 -13.55
C ASN A 442 -6.06 7.64 -14.75
N VAL A 443 -5.57 6.75 -15.62
CA VAL A 443 -6.34 6.25 -16.79
C VAL A 443 -7.55 5.45 -16.31
N MET A 444 -7.39 4.56 -15.33
CA MET A 444 -8.50 3.80 -14.76
C MET A 444 -9.55 4.72 -14.14
N VAL A 445 -9.14 5.69 -13.32
CA VAL A 445 -10.05 6.69 -12.72
C VAL A 445 -10.82 7.46 -13.79
N LYS A 446 -10.15 7.96 -14.83
CA LYS A 446 -10.75 8.70 -15.94
C LYS A 446 -11.88 7.91 -16.60
N TYR A 447 -11.59 6.71 -17.07
CA TYR A 447 -12.57 5.94 -17.84
C TYR A 447 -13.67 5.32 -16.97
N THR A 448 -13.36 4.97 -15.72
CA THR A 448 -14.39 4.56 -14.75
C THR A 448 -15.37 5.70 -14.49
N THR A 449 -14.87 6.93 -14.28
CA THR A 449 -15.72 8.12 -14.07
C THR A 449 -16.61 8.41 -15.27
N LEU A 450 -16.10 8.27 -16.50
CA LEU A 450 -16.92 8.41 -17.71
C LEU A 450 -18.05 7.38 -17.76
N ALA A 451 -17.79 6.14 -17.40
CA ALA A 451 -18.79 5.09 -17.39
C ALA A 451 -19.83 5.28 -16.27
N THR A 452 -19.39 5.51 -15.03
CA THR A 452 -20.29 5.69 -13.87
C THR A 452 -21.11 6.96 -13.94
N GLY A 453 -20.59 8.01 -14.60
CA GLY A 453 -21.30 9.25 -14.90
C GLY A 453 -22.23 9.18 -16.11
N GLY A 454 -22.34 8.02 -16.76
CA GLY A 454 -23.22 7.80 -17.91
C GLY A 454 -22.75 8.41 -19.24
N SER A 455 -21.50 8.93 -19.30
CA SER A 455 -20.91 9.51 -20.52
C SER A 455 -20.36 8.46 -21.48
N ALA A 456 -20.20 7.22 -21.05
CA ALA A 456 -19.75 6.10 -21.87
C ALA A 456 -20.39 4.79 -21.38
N THR A 457 -20.62 3.84 -22.28
CA THR A 457 -20.94 2.45 -21.91
C THR A 457 -19.68 1.77 -21.33
N ALA A 458 -19.84 0.64 -20.61
CA ALA A 458 -18.72 -0.14 -20.11
C ALA A 458 -17.73 -0.48 -21.24
N LYS A 459 -18.22 -0.92 -22.39
CA LYS A 459 -17.40 -1.25 -23.56
C LYS A 459 -16.62 -0.04 -24.08
N GLN A 460 -17.28 1.10 -24.29
CA GLN A 460 -16.65 2.33 -24.79
C GLN A 460 -15.58 2.84 -23.82
N ALA A 461 -15.85 2.82 -22.51
CA ALA A 461 -14.90 3.23 -21.50
C ALA A 461 -13.66 2.33 -21.52
N LEU A 462 -13.84 1.00 -21.57
CA LEU A 462 -12.70 0.07 -21.55
C LEU A 462 -11.95 0.01 -22.89
N ASP A 463 -12.58 0.27 -24.03
CA ASP A 463 -11.87 0.44 -25.30
C ASP A 463 -10.97 1.69 -25.27
N GLY A 464 -11.49 2.81 -24.75
CA GLY A 464 -10.68 4.03 -24.56
C GLY A 464 -9.55 3.83 -23.56
N MET A 465 -9.82 3.13 -22.45
CA MET A 465 -8.81 2.75 -21.46
C MET A 465 -7.71 1.90 -22.10
N GLN A 466 -8.06 0.87 -22.86
CA GLN A 466 -7.13 -0.01 -23.57
C GLN A 466 -6.18 0.79 -24.45
N GLN A 467 -6.70 1.66 -25.29
CA GLN A 467 -5.90 2.49 -26.21
C GLN A 467 -4.92 3.42 -25.47
N GLU A 468 -5.34 4.02 -24.37
CA GLU A 468 -4.49 4.91 -23.60
C GLU A 468 -3.40 4.12 -22.83
N LEU A 469 -3.74 2.96 -22.28
CA LEU A 469 -2.80 2.06 -21.62
C LEU A 469 -1.77 1.48 -22.61
N GLU A 470 -2.14 1.15 -23.83
CA GLU A 470 -1.22 0.69 -24.89
C GLU A 470 -0.14 1.74 -25.20
N ARG A 471 -0.51 3.03 -25.24
CA ARG A 471 0.45 4.14 -25.42
C ARG A 471 1.41 4.26 -24.24
N LEU A 472 0.89 4.15 -23.00
CA LEU A 472 1.70 4.17 -21.78
C LEU A 472 2.66 2.97 -21.73
N TYR A 473 2.16 1.79 -22.03
CA TYR A 473 2.99 0.57 -22.07
C TYR A 473 4.12 0.70 -23.09
N ALA A 474 3.81 1.13 -24.31
CA ALA A 474 4.81 1.31 -25.37
C ALA A 474 5.94 2.30 -24.99
N THR A 475 5.65 3.28 -24.13
CA THR A 475 6.68 4.22 -23.64
C THR A 475 7.45 3.68 -22.44
N SER A 476 6.88 2.76 -21.67
CA SER A 476 7.48 2.21 -20.45
C SER A 476 8.48 1.09 -20.69
N ILE A 477 8.43 0.43 -21.87
CA ILE A 477 9.32 -0.67 -22.26
C ILE A 477 10.56 -0.19 -23.03
N LYS A 478 10.66 1.11 -23.34
CA LYS A 478 11.85 1.76 -23.92
C LYS A 478 12.82 2.20 -22.82
#